data_ae38561fd8eb95f264de121878122a4b
#
_entry.id   ae38561fd8eb95f264de121878122a4b
#
_cell.length_a   1.000
_cell.length_b   1.000
_cell.length_c   1.000
_cell.angle_alpha   90.00
_cell.angle_beta   90.00
_cell.angle_gamma   90.00
#
_symmetry.space_group_name_H-M   'P 1'
#
loop_
_entity.id
_entity.type
_entity.pdbx_description
1 polymer ?
#
loop_
_entity_poly.entity_id
_entity_poly.type
_entity_poly.pdbx_seq_one_letter_code
_entity_poly.pdbx_strand_id
1 'polypeptide(L)'
;CEKLLAEQFNLPTFTVLLEGALEKGKDATAGGAKVNVGPTMNMCGFGTMVDSVAAIKKVVFEDRAATLEEVCAACMQNFVGYEDLRTKLQAAPKYGNDDDFADAIAADLWKWFSTCTMRLKMYRGHYCDAAVQMVQSNVGYGAMTGATPNGRLAGMPLSDTMSATQQADTHGPTAAARAWAKAKASRISDLAVPRATIRWDKLIISYGTSRLGVE
;
A
#
# COMPACT_ATOMS: atom_id res chain seq x y z
N CYS A 1 -18.51 11.18 3.84
CA CYS A 1 -18.59 10.36 5.07
C CYS A 1 -18.37 11.21 6.33
N GLU A 2 -17.26 11.96 6.52
CA GLU A 2 -16.96 12.71 7.76
C GLU A 2 -18.07 13.69 8.17
N LYS A 3 -18.62 14.45 7.21
CA LYS A 3 -19.71 15.38 7.47
C LYS A 3 -20.95 14.67 8.02
N LEU A 4 -21.33 13.55 7.41
CA LEU A 4 -22.46 12.73 7.89
C LEU A 4 -22.20 12.16 9.29
N LEU A 5 -20.98 11.71 9.57
CA LEU A 5 -20.60 11.24 10.91
C LEU A 5 -20.72 12.36 11.95
N ALA A 6 -20.27 13.57 11.61
CA ALA A 6 -20.36 14.72 12.51
C ALA A 6 -21.79 15.20 12.77
N GLU A 7 -22.68 15.01 11.80
CA GLU A 7 -24.10 15.44 11.89
C GLU A 7 -25.01 14.38 12.52
N GLN A 8 -24.71 13.10 12.33
CA GLN A 8 -25.64 12.01 12.68
C GLN A 8 -25.15 11.06 13.75
N PHE A 9 -23.83 11.01 13.99
CA PHE A 9 -23.21 10.04 14.91
C PHE A 9 -22.31 10.73 15.93
N ASN A 10 -22.93 11.30 16.94
CA ASN A 10 -22.20 11.87 18.07
C ASN A 10 -21.68 10.77 18.99
N LEU A 11 -20.49 10.98 19.53
CA LEU A 11 -19.81 10.08 20.44
C LEU A 11 -19.56 10.76 21.81
N PRO A 12 -20.61 11.07 22.59
CA PRO A 12 -20.48 11.90 23.79
C PRO A 12 -19.53 11.30 24.83
N THR A 13 -19.65 10.01 25.09
CA THR A 13 -18.76 9.33 26.06
C THR A 13 -17.29 9.36 25.64
N PHE A 14 -17.02 9.21 24.34
CA PHE A 14 -15.66 9.31 23.81
C PHE A 14 -15.17 10.76 23.78
N THR A 15 -16.07 11.69 23.48
CA THR A 15 -15.78 13.13 23.39
C THR A 15 -15.29 13.68 24.71
N VAL A 16 -15.90 13.32 25.84
CA VAL A 16 -15.50 13.83 27.18
C VAL A 16 -14.13 13.34 27.62
N LEU A 17 -13.62 12.27 27.03
CA LEU A 17 -12.29 11.72 27.32
C LEU A 17 -11.18 12.39 26.47
N LEU A 18 -11.54 13.22 25.49
CA LEU A 18 -10.59 13.85 24.60
C LEU A 18 -10.26 15.28 25.04
N GLU A 19 -8.96 15.57 25.11
CA GLU A 19 -8.45 16.91 25.39
C GLU A 19 -8.96 17.92 24.35
N GLY A 20 -9.51 19.03 24.81
CA GLY A 20 -9.97 20.15 23.99
C GLY A 20 -11.43 20.03 23.52
N ALA A 21 -12.07 18.88 23.68
CA ALA A 21 -13.43 18.70 23.18
C ALA A 21 -14.47 19.45 24.04
N LEU A 22 -14.33 19.39 25.36
CA LEU A 22 -15.19 20.10 26.31
C LEU A 22 -15.01 21.63 26.21
N GLU A 23 -13.77 22.09 26.11
CA GLU A 23 -13.44 23.52 25.96
C GLU A 23 -14.01 24.12 24.68
N LYS A 24 -14.02 23.35 23.60
CA LYS A 24 -14.59 23.75 22.30
C LYS A 24 -16.11 23.56 22.22
N GLY A 25 -16.72 22.83 23.16
CA GLY A 25 -18.13 22.45 23.09
C GLY A 25 -18.49 21.69 21.83
N LYS A 26 -17.57 20.84 21.33
CA LYS A 26 -17.74 20.10 20.06
C LYS A 26 -17.49 18.62 20.25
N ASP A 27 -18.32 17.81 19.59
CA ASP A 27 -18.12 16.38 19.54
C ASP A 27 -16.80 16.00 18.83
N ALA A 28 -16.24 14.86 19.20
CA ALA A 28 -15.02 14.31 18.61
C ALA A 28 -15.15 14.17 17.07
N THR A 29 -16.31 13.71 16.60
CA THR A 29 -16.62 13.53 15.18
C THR A 29 -16.70 14.85 14.43
N ALA A 30 -17.04 15.94 15.13
CA ALA A 30 -17.11 17.30 14.60
C ALA A 30 -15.80 18.10 14.73
N GLY A 31 -14.71 17.46 15.18
CA GLY A 31 -13.41 18.11 15.34
C GLY A 31 -13.18 18.75 16.71
N GLY A 32 -13.85 18.26 17.76
CA GLY A 32 -13.71 18.77 19.14
C GLY A 32 -12.32 18.56 19.72
N ALA A 33 -11.66 17.46 19.43
CA ALA A 33 -10.33 17.17 19.97
C ALA A 33 -9.31 18.29 19.74
N LYS A 34 -8.34 18.43 20.65
CA LYS A 34 -7.22 19.38 20.53
C LYS A 34 -6.41 19.12 19.27
N VAL A 35 -6.10 17.87 19.02
CA VAL A 35 -5.44 17.40 17.81
C VAL A 35 -6.42 16.51 17.05
N ASN A 36 -6.81 16.95 15.86
CA ASN A 36 -7.65 16.16 14.98
C ASN A 36 -6.78 15.58 13.87
N VAL A 37 -6.79 14.27 13.74
CA VAL A 37 -6.16 13.59 12.62
C VAL A 37 -7.23 13.34 11.57
N GLY A 38 -6.93 13.62 10.30
CA GLY A 38 -7.84 13.31 9.20
C GLY A 38 -7.99 11.81 8.99
N PRO A 39 -8.96 11.37 8.20
CA PRO A 39 -9.06 9.99 7.80
C PRO A 39 -7.82 9.59 7.00
N THR A 40 -7.46 8.34 7.11
CA THR A 40 -6.38 7.75 6.32
C THR A 40 -6.95 7.08 5.07
N MET A 41 -6.30 7.30 3.93
CA MET A 41 -6.57 6.54 2.72
C MET A 41 -5.58 5.39 2.64
N ASN A 42 -6.10 4.16 2.65
CA ASN A 42 -5.27 2.97 2.62
C ASN A 42 -5.07 2.49 1.18
N MET A 43 -3.81 2.29 0.79
CA MET A 43 -3.46 1.60 -0.44
C MET A 43 -3.38 0.10 -0.17
N CYS A 44 -4.17 -0.69 -0.90
CA CYS A 44 -4.16 -2.14 -0.83
C CYS A 44 -3.25 -2.74 -1.89
N GLY A 45 -2.45 -3.75 -1.52
CA GLY A 45 -1.61 -4.47 -2.47
C GLY A 45 -0.42 -3.66 -2.98
N PHE A 46 0.21 -2.85 -2.12
CA PHE A 46 1.35 -2.00 -2.48
C PHE A 46 2.46 -2.78 -3.19
N GLY A 47 2.97 -3.87 -2.58
CA GLY A 47 4.02 -4.70 -3.18
C GLY A 47 3.57 -5.35 -4.49
N THR A 48 2.32 -5.82 -4.58
CA THR A 48 1.76 -6.37 -5.82
C THR A 48 1.74 -5.32 -6.95
N MET A 49 1.42 -4.07 -6.63
CA MET A 49 1.42 -2.98 -7.60
C MET A 49 2.83 -2.63 -8.05
N VAL A 50 3.78 -2.50 -7.11
CA VAL A 50 5.20 -2.26 -7.42
C VAL A 50 5.76 -3.35 -8.32
N ASP A 51 5.56 -4.62 -7.97
CA ASP A 51 6.01 -5.76 -8.76
C ASP A 51 5.36 -5.82 -10.14
N SER A 52 4.10 -5.40 -10.25
CA SER A 52 3.40 -5.35 -11.55
C SER A 52 3.98 -4.26 -12.46
N VAL A 53 4.26 -3.08 -11.92
CA VAL A 53 4.91 -2.00 -12.67
C VAL A 53 6.34 -2.39 -13.05
N ALA A 54 7.10 -3.02 -12.14
CA ALA A 54 8.44 -3.51 -12.40
C ALA A 54 8.45 -4.56 -13.53
N ALA A 55 7.50 -5.51 -13.49
CA ALA A 55 7.36 -6.55 -14.51
C ALA A 55 7.03 -5.95 -15.90
N ILE A 56 6.08 -5.01 -15.95
CA ILE A 56 5.76 -4.31 -17.22
C ILE A 56 6.96 -3.53 -17.72
N LYS A 57 7.62 -2.74 -16.87
CA LYS A 57 8.79 -1.96 -17.25
C LYS A 57 9.89 -2.86 -17.80
N LYS A 58 10.20 -3.96 -17.11
CA LYS A 58 11.25 -4.90 -17.51
C LYS A 58 10.89 -5.65 -18.78
N VAL A 59 9.76 -6.36 -18.80
CA VAL A 59 9.44 -7.31 -19.88
C VAL A 59 8.94 -6.61 -21.15
N VAL A 60 8.16 -5.53 -21.00
CA VAL A 60 7.59 -4.83 -22.17
C VAL A 60 8.51 -3.74 -22.69
N PHE A 61 9.01 -2.87 -21.83
CA PHE A 61 9.73 -1.67 -22.28
C PHE A 61 11.25 -1.87 -22.41
N GLU A 62 11.90 -2.62 -21.51
CA GLU A 62 13.35 -2.85 -21.58
C GLU A 62 13.69 -4.05 -22.46
N ASP A 63 13.18 -5.25 -22.12
CA ASP A 63 13.50 -6.50 -22.81
C ASP A 63 12.73 -6.66 -24.15
N ARG A 64 11.61 -5.94 -24.30
CA ARG A 64 10.70 -6.03 -25.45
C ARG A 64 10.29 -7.47 -25.76
N ALA A 65 10.13 -8.28 -24.70
CA ALA A 65 9.82 -9.69 -24.79
C ALA A 65 8.31 -9.99 -24.91
N ALA A 66 7.47 -8.96 -24.76
CA ALA A 66 6.02 -8.97 -24.98
C ALA A 66 5.51 -7.55 -25.20
N THR A 67 4.32 -7.39 -25.75
CA THR A 67 3.62 -6.11 -25.83
C THR A 67 2.73 -5.89 -24.61
N LEU A 68 2.31 -4.64 -24.39
CA LEU A 68 1.38 -4.33 -23.31
C LEU A 68 0.01 -5.01 -23.52
N GLU A 69 -0.42 -5.08 -24.77
CA GLU A 69 -1.65 -5.78 -25.17
C GLU A 69 -1.62 -7.26 -24.84
N GLU A 70 -0.49 -7.92 -25.08
CA GLU A 70 -0.29 -9.33 -24.72
C GLU A 70 -0.33 -9.53 -23.20
N VAL A 71 0.31 -8.65 -22.42
CA VAL A 71 0.24 -8.70 -20.95
C VAL A 71 -1.20 -8.50 -20.46
N CYS A 72 -1.93 -7.55 -21.03
CA CYS A 72 -3.34 -7.32 -20.69
C CYS A 72 -4.19 -8.56 -21.03
N ALA A 73 -4.04 -9.13 -22.23
CA ALA A 73 -4.76 -10.32 -22.65
C ALA A 73 -4.46 -11.52 -21.73
N ALA A 74 -3.20 -11.72 -21.37
CA ALA A 74 -2.76 -12.76 -20.45
C ALA A 74 -3.41 -12.60 -19.06
N CYS A 75 -3.44 -11.39 -18.51
CA CYS A 75 -4.12 -11.12 -17.24
C CYS A 75 -5.62 -11.38 -17.32
N MET A 76 -6.29 -10.98 -18.40
CA MET A 76 -7.73 -11.23 -18.58
C MET A 76 -8.06 -12.72 -18.68
N GLN A 77 -7.16 -13.53 -19.21
CA GLN A 77 -7.30 -14.97 -19.32
C GLN A 77 -6.69 -15.74 -18.14
N ASN A 78 -6.34 -15.04 -17.05
CA ASN A 78 -5.69 -15.63 -15.87
C ASN A 78 -4.45 -16.46 -16.26
N PHE A 79 -3.70 -15.99 -17.26
CA PHE A 79 -2.51 -16.60 -17.84
C PHE A 79 -2.71 -17.99 -18.50
N VAL A 80 -3.94 -18.42 -18.72
CA VAL A 80 -4.21 -19.66 -19.47
C VAL A 80 -3.77 -19.47 -20.93
N GLY A 81 -2.82 -20.29 -21.38
CA GLY A 81 -2.19 -20.17 -22.70
C GLY A 81 -1.08 -19.11 -22.80
N TYR A 82 -0.69 -18.51 -21.66
CA TYR A 82 0.38 -17.49 -21.55
C TYR A 82 1.38 -17.86 -20.44
N GLU A 83 1.60 -19.15 -20.19
CA GLU A 83 2.44 -19.65 -19.10
C GLU A 83 3.89 -19.17 -19.21
N ASP A 84 4.45 -19.13 -20.42
CA ASP A 84 5.79 -18.62 -20.69
C ASP A 84 5.90 -17.12 -20.40
N LEU A 85 4.89 -16.34 -20.79
CA LEU A 85 4.84 -14.90 -20.47
C LEU A 85 4.72 -14.69 -18.97
N ARG A 86 3.87 -15.48 -18.29
CA ARG A 86 3.76 -15.43 -16.83
C ARG A 86 5.09 -15.69 -16.15
N THR A 87 5.85 -16.68 -16.61
CA THR A 87 7.18 -17.01 -16.08
C THR A 87 8.15 -15.84 -16.24
N LYS A 88 8.15 -15.17 -17.40
CA LYS A 88 8.98 -13.95 -17.62
C LYS A 88 8.59 -12.81 -16.68
N LEU A 89 7.29 -12.56 -16.51
CA LEU A 89 6.78 -11.54 -15.60
C LEU A 89 7.13 -11.83 -14.13
N GLN A 90 7.09 -13.11 -13.73
CA GLN A 90 7.50 -13.54 -12.39
C GLN A 90 9.00 -13.41 -12.16
N ALA A 91 9.83 -13.57 -13.18
CA ALA A 91 11.28 -13.42 -13.11
C ALA A 91 11.76 -11.96 -13.04
N ALA A 92 10.89 -10.97 -13.30
CA ALA A 92 11.24 -9.55 -13.20
C ALA A 92 11.62 -9.19 -11.76
N PRO A 93 12.42 -8.10 -11.55
CA PRO A 93 12.78 -7.62 -10.22
C PRO A 93 11.57 -7.46 -9.30
N LYS A 94 11.75 -7.84 -8.02
CA LYS A 94 10.66 -7.84 -7.01
C LYS A 94 11.02 -6.95 -5.83
N TYR A 95 10.04 -6.20 -5.37
CA TYR A 95 10.10 -5.41 -4.16
C TYR A 95 10.30 -6.30 -2.93
N GLY A 96 11.09 -5.82 -1.97
CA GLY A 96 11.43 -6.55 -0.76
C GLY A 96 12.77 -7.30 -0.81
N ASN A 97 13.54 -7.15 -1.90
CA ASN A 97 14.84 -7.82 -2.08
C ASN A 97 16.03 -6.86 -2.07
N ASP A 98 15.86 -5.60 -1.64
CA ASP A 98 16.91 -4.55 -1.71
C ASP A 98 17.41 -4.35 -3.15
N ASP A 99 16.51 -4.43 -4.12
CA ASP A 99 16.77 -4.24 -5.53
C ASP A 99 16.39 -2.81 -5.94
N ASP A 100 17.37 -2.02 -6.35
CA ASP A 100 17.17 -0.59 -6.65
C ASP A 100 16.15 -0.34 -7.78
N PHE A 101 15.98 -1.30 -8.70
CA PHE A 101 14.99 -1.19 -9.77
C PHE A 101 13.55 -1.19 -9.23
N ALA A 102 13.23 -2.16 -8.37
CA ALA A 102 11.91 -2.27 -7.76
C ALA A 102 11.71 -1.22 -6.64
N ASP A 103 12.76 -0.95 -5.86
CA ASP A 103 12.73 0.00 -4.75
C ASP A 103 12.50 1.45 -5.22
N ALA A 104 13.07 1.84 -6.37
CA ALA A 104 12.82 3.16 -6.98
C ALA A 104 11.33 3.30 -7.38
N ILE A 105 10.74 2.27 -7.98
CA ILE A 105 9.31 2.26 -8.32
C ILE A 105 8.45 2.37 -7.06
N ALA A 106 8.82 1.65 -6.00
CA ALA A 106 8.13 1.72 -4.71
C ALA A 106 8.20 3.13 -4.10
N ALA A 107 9.36 3.77 -4.16
CA ALA A 107 9.57 5.13 -3.68
C ALA A 107 8.71 6.15 -4.43
N ASP A 108 8.71 6.09 -5.76
CA ASP A 108 7.92 6.98 -6.62
C ASP A 108 6.42 6.79 -6.41
N LEU A 109 5.95 5.54 -6.34
CA LEU A 109 4.55 5.21 -6.09
C LEU A 109 4.08 5.74 -4.73
N TRP A 110 4.88 5.53 -3.68
CA TRP A 110 4.56 6.02 -2.34
C TRP A 110 4.54 7.54 -2.28
N LYS A 111 5.52 8.20 -2.89
CA LYS A 111 5.60 9.66 -3.00
C LYS A 111 4.37 10.23 -3.72
N TRP A 112 4.03 9.66 -4.87
CA TRP A 112 2.85 10.06 -5.64
C TRP A 112 1.57 9.91 -4.82
N PHE A 113 1.33 8.75 -4.24
CA PHE A 113 0.13 8.47 -3.46
C PHE A 113 0.00 9.41 -2.25
N SER A 114 1.06 9.55 -1.46
CA SER A 114 1.05 10.44 -0.30
C SER A 114 0.84 11.92 -0.68
N THR A 115 1.40 12.36 -1.80
CA THR A 115 1.18 13.72 -2.30
C THR A 115 -0.26 13.95 -2.75
N CYS A 116 -0.86 12.96 -3.42
CA CYS A 116 -2.26 13.04 -3.85
C CYS A 116 -3.22 13.09 -2.66
N THR A 117 -3.02 12.24 -1.65
CA THR A 117 -3.89 12.20 -0.47
C THR A 117 -3.81 13.49 0.33
N MET A 118 -2.63 14.08 0.50
CA MET A 118 -2.45 15.33 1.23
C MET A 118 -3.06 16.56 0.54
N ARG A 119 -3.43 16.48 -0.73
CA ARG A 119 -4.19 17.55 -1.41
C ARG A 119 -5.67 17.54 -1.08
N LEU A 120 -6.18 16.45 -0.50
CA LEU A 120 -7.58 16.29 -0.14
C LEU A 120 -7.84 16.95 1.21
N LYS A 121 -8.51 18.11 1.20
CA LYS A 121 -9.00 18.75 2.42
C LYS A 121 -10.22 18.00 2.94
N MET A 122 -10.19 17.65 4.21
CA MET A 122 -11.25 16.93 4.88
C MET A 122 -12.17 17.86 5.66
N TYR A 123 -13.37 17.38 6.02
CA TYR A 123 -14.42 18.17 6.66
C TYR A 123 -13.95 18.89 7.94
N ARG A 124 -13.13 18.21 8.76
CA ARG A 124 -12.62 18.77 10.03
C ARG A 124 -11.44 19.74 9.87
N GLY A 125 -11.09 20.12 8.64
CA GLY A 125 -10.03 21.07 8.34
C GLY A 125 -8.63 20.46 8.23
N HIS A 126 -8.50 19.13 8.27
CA HIS A 126 -7.26 18.39 8.10
C HIS A 126 -7.11 17.87 6.69
N TYR A 127 -5.91 17.39 6.38
CA TYR A 127 -5.63 16.65 5.15
C TYR A 127 -5.86 15.17 5.37
N CYS A 128 -6.18 14.44 4.28
CA CYS A 128 -6.19 12.99 4.29
C CYS A 128 -4.76 12.47 4.37
N ASP A 129 -4.48 11.55 5.29
CA ASP A 129 -3.17 10.92 5.36
C ASP A 129 -3.10 9.66 4.49
N ALA A 130 -1.90 9.31 4.05
CA ALA A 130 -1.63 8.10 3.29
C ALA A 130 -1.26 6.96 4.25
N ALA A 131 -1.87 5.81 4.08
CA ALA A 131 -1.55 4.61 4.84
C ALA A 131 -1.52 3.37 3.93
N VAL A 132 -0.86 2.34 4.40
CA VAL A 132 -0.84 0.99 3.82
C VAL A 132 -1.06 -0.02 4.96
N GLN A 133 -2.25 0.02 5.55
CA GLN A 133 -2.57 -0.84 6.68
C GLN A 133 -3.74 -1.75 6.30
N MET A 134 -3.47 -3.02 6.10
CA MET A 134 -4.43 -3.93 5.50
C MET A 134 -4.79 -5.16 6.36
N VAL A 135 -4.15 -5.41 7.43
CA VAL A 135 -4.29 -6.60 8.33
C VAL A 135 -5.39 -7.58 7.86
N GLN A 136 -5.02 -8.67 7.19
CA GLN A 136 -5.87 -9.72 6.60
C GLN A 136 -6.81 -9.30 5.43
N SER A 137 -7.09 -8.03 5.24
CA SER A 137 -7.99 -7.58 4.15
C SER A 137 -7.39 -7.82 2.76
N ASN A 138 -6.06 -8.01 2.68
CA ASN A 138 -5.36 -8.37 1.44
C ASN A 138 -5.87 -9.69 0.84
N VAL A 139 -6.32 -10.64 1.68
CA VAL A 139 -6.93 -11.90 1.23
C VAL A 139 -8.28 -11.63 0.58
N GLY A 140 -9.17 -10.93 1.27
CA GLY A 140 -10.51 -10.60 0.75
C GLY A 140 -10.46 -9.75 -0.54
N TYR A 141 -9.62 -8.72 -0.57
CA TYR A 141 -9.43 -7.92 -1.78
C TYR A 141 -8.75 -8.72 -2.90
N GLY A 142 -7.81 -9.62 -2.55
CA GLY A 142 -7.20 -10.54 -3.53
C GLY A 142 -8.22 -11.45 -4.19
N ALA A 143 -9.17 -11.98 -3.41
CA ALA A 143 -10.25 -12.83 -3.92
C ALA A 143 -11.14 -12.13 -4.97
N MET A 144 -11.29 -10.80 -4.86
CA MET A 144 -12.07 -9.98 -5.78
C MET A 144 -11.23 -9.40 -6.94
N THR A 145 -9.92 -9.59 -6.93
CA THR A 145 -8.99 -9.00 -7.92
C THR A 145 -8.59 -10.05 -8.95
N GLY A 146 -8.71 -9.71 -10.23
CA GLY A 146 -8.22 -10.51 -11.35
C GLY A 146 -6.72 -10.74 -11.30
N ALA A 147 -6.17 -11.47 -12.28
CA ALA A 147 -4.73 -11.68 -12.40
C ALA A 147 -4.00 -10.34 -12.60
N THR A 148 -2.76 -10.27 -12.14
CA THR A 148 -1.95 -9.02 -12.17
C THR A 148 -0.63 -9.23 -12.91
N PRO A 149 -0.06 -8.17 -13.53
CA PRO A 149 1.13 -8.27 -14.38
C PRO A 149 2.39 -8.82 -13.70
N ASN A 150 2.46 -8.87 -12.37
CA ASN A 150 3.56 -9.54 -11.68
C ASN A 150 3.50 -11.08 -11.72
N GLY A 151 2.50 -11.65 -12.44
CA GLY A 151 2.26 -13.08 -12.57
C GLY A 151 1.36 -13.69 -11.50
N ARG A 152 0.70 -12.85 -10.64
CA ARG A 152 -0.29 -13.32 -9.66
C ARG A 152 -1.57 -13.77 -10.37
N LEU A 153 -2.08 -14.93 -10.01
CA LEU A 153 -3.35 -15.44 -10.54
C LEU A 153 -4.55 -14.72 -9.89
N ALA A 154 -5.67 -14.74 -10.59
CA ALA A 154 -6.93 -14.23 -10.06
C ALA A 154 -7.30 -14.95 -8.75
N GLY A 155 -7.87 -14.21 -7.80
CA GLY A 155 -8.29 -14.74 -6.51
C GLY A 155 -7.19 -14.96 -5.47
N MET A 156 -5.93 -14.96 -5.86
CA MET A 156 -4.82 -15.06 -4.90
C MET A 156 -4.70 -13.81 -4.04
N PRO A 157 -4.20 -13.90 -2.79
CA PRO A 157 -4.00 -12.73 -1.93
C PRO A 157 -3.15 -11.64 -2.60
N LEU A 158 -3.47 -10.38 -2.34
CA LEU A 158 -2.60 -9.24 -2.62
C LEU A 158 -1.49 -9.16 -1.56
N SER A 159 -0.44 -8.38 -1.82
CA SER A 159 0.57 -8.10 -0.79
C SER A 159 -0.07 -7.40 0.41
N ASP A 160 0.36 -7.76 1.62
CA ASP A 160 -0.12 -7.14 2.84
C ASP A 160 0.70 -5.87 3.17
N THR A 161 0.03 -4.82 3.59
CA THR A 161 0.65 -3.54 4.00
C THR A 161 1.72 -3.07 2.99
N MET A 162 2.94 -2.74 3.44
CA MET A 162 4.11 -2.47 2.59
C MET A 162 5.02 -3.71 2.43
N SER A 163 4.50 -4.90 2.64
CA SER A 163 5.28 -6.13 2.42
C SER A 163 5.47 -6.41 0.93
N ALA A 164 6.48 -7.20 0.64
CA ALA A 164 6.62 -7.84 -0.66
C ALA A 164 5.37 -8.67 -1.01
N THR A 165 5.20 -8.98 -2.28
CA THR A 165 4.25 -10.03 -2.70
C THR A 165 4.62 -11.34 -2.00
N GLN A 166 3.63 -12.16 -1.67
CA GLN A 166 3.85 -13.42 -0.94
C GLN A 166 4.97 -14.25 -1.58
N GLN A 167 5.93 -14.64 -0.76
CA GLN A 167 7.12 -15.44 -1.15
C GLN A 167 8.07 -14.77 -2.16
N ALA A 168 7.88 -13.50 -2.51
CA ALA A 168 8.78 -12.79 -3.42
C ALA A 168 10.05 -12.24 -2.74
N ASP A 169 10.07 -12.13 -1.42
CA ASP A 169 11.17 -11.63 -0.60
C ASP A 169 12.22 -12.73 -0.33
N THR A 170 12.99 -13.08 -1.34
CA THR A 170 13.95 -14.20 -1.29
C THR A 170 15.29 -13.86 -0.64
N HIS A 171 15.62 -12.56 -0.51
CA HIS A 171 16.89 -12.08 0.04
C HIS A 171 16.87 -11.87 1.57
N GLY A 172 15.80 -12.28 2.24
CA GLY A 172 15.70 -12.29 3.69
C GLY A 172 15.25 -10.97 4.33
N PRO A 173 15.08 -10.95 5.67
CA PRO A 173 14.39 -9.84 6.37
C PRO A 173 15.14 -8.51 6.31
N THR A 174 16.47 -8.53 6.24
CA THR A 174 17.28 -7.31 6.14
C THR A 174 17.05 -6.60 4.81
N ALA A 175 16.97 -7.36 3.70
CA ALA A 175 16.68 -6.80 2.39
C ALA A 175 15.26 -6.22 2.34
N ALA A 176 14.27 -6.92 2.89
CA ALA A 176 12.91 -6.44 3.00
C ALA A 176 12.82 -5.13 3.81
N ALA A 177 13.58 -5.04 4.92
CA ALA A 177 13.60 -3.83 5.74
C ALA A 177 14.25 -2.63 5.00
N ARG A 178 15.31 -2.87 4.21
CA ARG A 178 15.95 -1.83 3.39
C ARG A 178 15.05 -1.34 2.28
N ALA A 179 14.40 -2.23 1.54
CA ALA A 179 13.45 -1.89 0.49
C ALA A 179 12.30 -1.02 1.06
N TRP A 180 11.76 -1.41 2.21
CA TRP A 180 10.75 -0.62 2.91
C TRP A 180 11.25 0.76 3.34
N ALA A 181 12.48 0.83 3.88
CA ALA A 181 13.08 2.10 4.30
C ALA A 181 13.28 3.06 3.11
N LYS A 182 13.76 2.57 1.96
CA LYS A 182 13.91 3.35 0.72
C LYS A 182 12.56 3.91 0.25
N ALA A 183 11.50 3.09 0.21
CA ALA A 183 10.16 3.52 -0.18
C ALA A 183 9.63 4.63 0.75
N LYS A 184 9.79 4.50 2.06
CA LYS A 184 9.35 5.49 3.05
C LYS A 184 10.20 6.77 3.06
N ALA A 185 11.51 6.66 2.85
CA ALA A 185 12.43 7.81 2.87
C ALA A 185 12.10 8.83 1.76
N SER A 186 11.56 8.39 0.64
CA SER A 186 11.15 9.27 -0.46
C SER A 186 10.13 10.34 -0.06
N ARG A 187 9.34 10.09 0.99
CA ARG A 187 8.36 11.05 1.53
C ARG A 187 9.00 12.06 2.49
N ILE A 188 10.03 11.64 3.23
CA ILE A 188 10.60 12.44 4.32
C ILE A 188 11.43 13.61 3.80
N SER A 189 12.02 13.48 2.61
CA SER A 189 12.88 14.50 2.01
C SER A 189 12.12 15.76 1.55
N ASP A 190 10.83 15.64 1.23
CA ASP A 190 10.08 16.74 0.59
C ASP A 190 9.03 17.39 1.51
N LEU A 191 8.77 16.84 2.66
CA LEU A 191 7.77 17.33 3.61
C LEU A 191 8.43 17.47 5.00
N ALA A 192 8.41 18.67 5.55
CA ALA A 192 8.72 18.92 6.96
C ALA A 192 7.64 18.27 7.87
N VAL A 193 7.46 16.96 7.76
CA VAL A 193 6.48 16.20 8.54
C VAL A 193 7.19 15.59 9.75
N PRO A 194 6.58 15.63 10.94
CA PRO A 194 7.13 15.00 12.14
C PRO A 194 7.48 13.54 11.86
N ARG A 195 8.63 13.12 12.35
CA ARG A 195 9.22 11.79 12.18
C ARG A 195 8.17 10.68 12.28
N ALA A 196 7.89 10.01 11.19
CA ALA A 196 7.14 8.76 11.25
C ALA A 196 7.94 7.77 12.08
N THR A 197 7.43 7.40 13.24
CA THR A 197 8.05 6.37 14.08
C THR A 197 7.98 5.05 13.33
N ILE A 198 9.15 4.49 13.02
CA ILE A 198 9.25 3.14 12.46
C ILE A 198 8.77 2.18 13.54
N ARG A 199 7.66 1.53 13.31
CA ARG A 199 7.16 0.49 14.20
C ARG A 199 7.72 -0.85 13.77
N TRP A 200 8.75 -1.28 14.44
CA TRP A 200 9.42 -2.57 14.22
C TRP A 200 8.47 -3.76 14.33
N ASP A 201 7.47 -3.69 15.20
CA ASP A 201 6.40 -4.68 15.32
C ASP A 201 5.64 -4.87 14.00
N LYS A 202 5.34 -3.79 13.29
CA LYS A 202 4.68 -3.84 11.98
C LYS A 202 5.57 -4.42 10.89
N LEU A 203 6.86 -4.09 10.91
CA LEU A 203 7.82 -4.67 9.96
C LEU A 203 7.95 -6.18 10.14
N ILE A 204 8.03 -6.66 11.38
CA ILE A 204 8.12 -8.09 11.71
C ILE A 204 6.85 -8.82 11.27
N ILE A 205 5.67 -8.27 11.55
CA ILE A 205 4.39 -8.85 11.14
C ILE A 205 4.31 -8.92 9.60
N SER A 206 4.62 -7.82 8.92
CA SER A 206 4.60 -7.76 7.46
C SER A 206 5.53 -8.79 6.83
N TYR A 207 6.74 -8.94 7.36
CA TYR A 207 7.69 -9.96 6.88
C TYR A 207 7.16 -11.38 7.14
N GLY A 208 6.59 -11.61 8.33
CA GLY A 208 5.97 -12.88 8.68
C GLY A 208 4.85 -13.29 7.73
N THR A 209 3.96 -12.35 7.38
CA THR A 209 2.82 -12.61 6.48
C THR A 209 3.25 -12.86 5.03
N SER A 210 4.35 -12.24 4.57
CA SER A 210 4.88 -12.54 3.22
C SER A 210 5.44 -13.95 3.10
N ARG A 211 5.91 -14.55 4.21
CA ARG A 211 6.49 -15.90 4.27
C ARG A 211 5.49 -16.99 4.62
N LEU A 212 4.53 -16.67 5.46
CA LEU A 212 3.45 -17.60 5.81
C LEU A 212 2.44 -17.58 4.66
N GLY A 213 2.73 -18.25 3.58
CA GLY A 213 1.71 -18.46 2.54
C GLY A 213 0.39 -18.80 3.23
N VAL A 214 -0.68 -18.05 2.93
CA VAL A 214 -2.01 -18.36 3.45
C VAL A 214 -2.42 -19.63 2.73
N GLU A 215 -2.24 -20.78 3.40
CA GLU A 215 -2.88 -22.04 3.04
C GLU A 215 -4.40 -21.94 3.24
#